data_8f3fa98c8a26de60598d2324e8e1b9c4
#
_entry.id   8f3fa98c8a26de60598d2324e8e1b9c4
#
_cell.length_a   1.000
_cell.length_b   1.000
_cell.length_c   1.000
_cell.angle_alpha   90.00
_cell.angle_beta   90.00
_cell.angle_gamma   90.00
#
_symmetry.space_group_name_H-M   'P 1'
#
loop_
_entity.id
_entity.type
_entity.pdbx_description
1 polymer ?
#
loop_
_entity_poly.entity_id
_entity_poly.type
_entity_poly.pdbx_seq_one_letter_code
_entity_poly.pdbx_strand_id
1 'polypeptide(L)'
;MVHDWWNAFVEGFTRTPPLSLPAAEVAWLLAAAAALCLVPVLWRFFGRFVTIVHELGHAFAGLATGMRVTGITLRRDQGGTTLGVGRGRAVWFGFWGYPAPAAVGVGFVAASMQGWGRAALSATVVVLVLTFLFIRNLQGVFILLGAIVAVGVLVVAVPSEVQGHLTLAAGLALILGAVRDWWNLVSVHTTRRRELGSSDAFILARRTGVPAPVWLGSFAAVIGLCAAGAWLALRVAL
;
A
#
# COMPACT_ATOMS: atom_id res chain seq x y z
N MET A 1 -3.19 -31.36 4.94
CA MET A 1 -2.30 -30.18 4.87
C MET A 1 -2.51 -29.30 3.63
N VAL A 2 -2.26 -29.77 2.37
CA VAL A 2 -2.46 -28.89 1.18
C VAL A 2 -3.94 -28.55 0.96
N HIS A 3 -4.86 -29.49 1.16
CA HIS A 3 -6.31 -29.24 1.10
C HIS A 3 -6.79 -28.22 2.13
N ASP A 4 -6.21 -28.20 3.32
CA ASP A 4 -6.59 -27.28 4.39
C ASP A 4 -6.18 -25.84 4.07
N TRP A 5 -5.03 -25.65 3.44
CA TRP A 5 -4.56 -24.33 3.02
C TRP A 5 -5.41 -23.75 1.87
N TRP A 6 -5.78 -24.59 0.90
CA TRP A 6 -6.65 -24.18 -0.19
C TRP A 6 -8.04 -23.79 0.31
N ASN A 7 -8.60 -24.58 1.19
CA ASN A 7 -9.89 -24.27 1.80
C ASN A 7 -9.83 -22.97 2.60
N ALA A 8 -8.82 -22.79 3.47
CA ALA A 8 -8.63 -21.56 4.23
C ALA A 8 -8.50 -20.33 3.31
N PHE A 9 -7.79 -20.46 2.18
CA PHE A 9 -7.65 -19.38 1.19
C PHE A 9 -8.97 -19.07 0.50
N VAL A 10 -9.74 -20.08 0.05
CA VAL A 10 -11.04 -19.89 -0.61
C VAL A 10 -12.09 -19.36 0.36
N GLU A 11 -12.14 -19.91 1.56
CA GLU A 11 -12.99 -19.41 2.66
C GLU A 11 -12.64 -17.98 3.05
N GLY A 12 -11.39 -17.54 2.83
CA GLY A 12 -10.95 -16.16 2.99
C GLY A 12 -11.82 -15.16 2.24
N PHE A 13 -12.39 -15.54 1.10
CA PHE A 13 -13.26 -14.65 0.31
C PHE A 13 -14.71 -14.57 0.84
N THR A 14 -15.06 -15.29 1.92
CA THR A 14 -16.36 -15.17 2.54
C THR A 14 -16.45 -13.98 3.48
N ARG A 15 -17.63 -13.37 3.57
CA ARG A 15 -17.90 -12.27 4.48
C ARG A 15 -18.05 -12.79 5.93
N THR A 16 -17.40 -12.11 6.86
CA THR A 16 -17.57 -12.30 8.30
C THR A 16 -18.54 -11.24 8.86
N PRO A 17 -19.02 -11.38 10.11
CA PRO A 17 -19.68 -10.27 10.79
C PRO A 17 -18.81 -9.01 10.79
N PRO A 18 -19.41 -7.81 10.67
CA PRO A 18 -18.70 -6.55 10.82
C PRO A 18 -17.96 -6.49 12.15
N LEU A 19 -16.78 -5.85 12.16
CA LEU A 19 -16.02 -5.66 13.40
C LEU A 19 -16.76 -4.67 14.32
N SER A 20 -16.96 -5.09 15.57
CA SER A 20 -17.35 -4.22 16.67
C SER A 20 -16.13 -4.02 17.55
N LEU A 21 -15.61 -2.81 17.61
CA LEU A 21 -14.33 -2.51 18.25
C LEU A 21 -14.53 -1.59 19.47
N PRO A 22 -14.22 -2.07 20.68
CA PRO A 22 -14.07 -1.17 21.82
C PRO A 22 -12.97 -0.12 21.55
N ALA A 23 -13.11 1.08 22.08
CA ALA A 23 -12.14 2.16 21.89
C ALA A 23 -10.70 1.75 22.29
N ALA A 24 -10.55 0.89 23.29
CA ALA A 24 -9.25 0.36 23.69
C ALA A 24 -8.60 -0.49 22.58
N GLU A 25 -9.36 -1.32 21.85
CA GLU A 25 -8.84 -2.10 20.73
C GLU A 25 -8.39 -1.21 19.58
N VAL A 26 -9.17 -0.20 19.25
CA VAL A 26 -8.77 0.80 18.23
C VAL A 26 -7.46 1.47 18.63
N ALA A 27 -7.28 1.83 19.90
CA ALA A 27 -6.04 2.41 20.41
C ALA A 27 -4.84 1.45 20.21
N TRP A 28 -5.00 0.17 20.53
CA TRP A 28 -3.95 -0.83 20.31
C TRP A 28 -3.63 -1.05 18.83
N LEU A 29 -4.63 -1.08 17.96
CA LEU A 29 -4.43 -1.21 16.51
C LEU A 29 -3.70 0.02 15.93
N LEU A 30 -4.05 1.23 16.40
CA LEU A 30 -3.34 2.45 16.05
C LEU A 30 -1.89 2.43 16.57
N ALA A 31 -1.68 1.97 17.80
CA ALA A 31 -0.34 1.84 18.37
C ALA A 31 0.52 0.82 17.57
N ALA A 32 -0.07 -0.31 17.17
CA ALA A 32 0.60 -1.31 16.33
C ALA A 32 0.94 -0.73 14.95
N ALA A 33 0.01 -0.03 14.30
CA ALA A 33 0.24 0.65 13.03
C ALA A 33 1.33 1.72 13.14
N ALA A 34 1.32 2.51 14.21
CA ALA A 34 2.36 3.49 14.50
C ALA A 34 3.72 2.82 14.73
N ALA A 35 3.77 1.71 15.47
CA ALA A 35 5.00 0.95 15.71
C ALA A 35 5.60 0.45 14.39
N LEU A 36 4.80 -0.10 13.47
CA LEU A 36 5.24 -0.53 12.14
C LEU A 36 5.90 0.61 11.34
N CYS A 37 5.41 1.83 11.51
CA CYS A 37 5.90 3.00 10.79
C CYS A 37 7.04 3.74 11.51
N LEU A 38 7.08 3.77 12.85
CA LEU A 38 8.01 4.61 13.61
C LEU A 38 9.24 3.83 14.10
N VAL A 39 9.08 2.53 14.41
CA VAL A 39 10.20 1.70 14.87
C VAL A 39 11.07 1.31 13.68
N PRO A 40 12.38 1.69 13.63
CA PRO A 40 13.21 1.51 12.43
C PRO A 40 13.31 0.07 11.95
N VAL A 41 13.39 -0.90 12.87
CA VAL A 41 13.47 -2.33 12.53
C VAL A 41 12.17 -2.80 11.85
N LEU A 42 11.00 -2.42 12.38
CA LEU A 42 9.72 -2.78 11.80
C LEU A 42 9.49 -2.09 10.45
N TRP A 43 9.84 -0.81 10.37
CA TRP A 43 9.77 -0.04 9.11
C TRP A 43 10.65 -0.64 8.02
N ARG A 44 11.80 -1.18 8.36
CA ARG A 44 12.68 -1.84 7.40
C ARG A 44 11.99 -2.96 6.62
N PHE A 45 11.02 -3.64 7.23
CA PHE A 45 10.22 -4.69 6.58
C PHE A 45 8.92 -4.12 6.01
N PHE A 46 8.15 -3.40 6.80
CA PHE A 46 6.86 -2.88 6.39
C PHE A 46 6.98 -1.82 5.28
N GLY A 47 8.01 -0.98 5.32
CA GLY A 47 8.28 0.01 4.28
C GLY A 47 8.48 -0.60 2.89
N ARG A 48 9.00 -1.83 2.79
CA ARG A 48 9.06 -2.54 1.50
C ARG A 48 7.68 -2.92 0.98
N PHE A 49 6.75 -3.26 1.87
CA PHE A 49 5.37 -3.49 1.50
C PHE A 49 4.70 -2.19 1.01
N VAL A 50 4.94 -1.07 1.70
CA VAL A 50 4.51 0.26 1.25
C VAL A 50 5.08 0.57 -0.14
N THR A 51 6.37 0.29 -0.40
CA THR A 51 6.98 0.44 -1.73
C THR A 51 6.30 -0.44 -2.78
N ILE A 52 5.99 -1.71 -2.49
CA ILE A 52 5.26 -2.57 -3.43
C ILE A 52 3.93 -1.91 -3.82
N VAL A 53 3.17 -1.40 -2.84
CA VAL A 53 1.88 -0.76 -3.09
C VAL A 53 2.05 0.55 -3.88
N HIS A 54 3.11 1.32 -3.62
CA HIS A 54 3.48 2.51 -4.38
C HIS A 54 3.73 2.17 -5.87
N GLU A 55 4.57 1.18 -6.16
CA GLU A 55 4.86 0.76 -7.52
C GLU A 55 3.64 0.18 -8.23
N LEU A 56 2.80 -0.56 -7.50
CA LEU A 56 1.51 -1.03 -8.00
C LEU A 56 0.55 0.14 -8.31
N GLY A 57 0.61 1.23 -7.55
CA GLY A 57 -0.12 2.45 -7.84
C GLY A 57 0.18 2.99 -9.24
N HIS A 58 1.46 3.11 -9.58
CA HIS A 58 1.89 3.46 -10.94
C HIS A 58 1.42 2.43 -11.97
N ALA A 59 1.61 1.14 -11.70
CA ALA A 59 1.26 0.08 -12.62
C ALA A 59 -0.24 0.07 -12.95
N PHE A 60 -1.10 0.09 -11.93
CA PHE A 60 -2.55 0.10 -12.13
C PHE A 60 -3.04 1.38 -12.82
N ALA A 61 -2.52 2.54 -12.45
CA ALA A 61 -2.85 3.80 -13.13
C ALA A 61 -2.44 3.78 -14.59
N GLY A 62 -1.27 3.18 -14.90
CA GLY A 62 -0.81 2.99 -16.27
C GLY A 62 -1.74 2.07 -17.05
N LEU A 63 -2.00 0.87 -16.53
CA LEU A 63 -2.88 -0.12 -17.18
C LEU A 63 -4.29 0.44 -17.40
N ALA A 64 -4.86 1.11 -16.40
CA ALA A 64 -6.19 1.72 -16.50
C ALA A 64 -6.28 2.83 -17.57
N THR A 65 -5.15 3.40 -17.97
CA THR A 65 -5.09 4.46 -18.99
C THR A 65 -4.53 3.99 -20.33
N GLY A 66 -4.41 2.67 -20.52
CA GLY A 66 -3.95 2.05 -21.78
C GLY A 66 -2.43 2.08 -21.99
N MET A 67 -1.65 2.33 -20.94
CA MET A 67 -0.19 2.14 -21.00
C MET A 67 0.16 0.65 -20.86
N ARG A 68 1.28 0.26 -21.45
CA ARG A 68 1.86 -1.06 -21.22
C ARG A 68 2.88 -0.97 -20.09
N VAL A 69 2.62 -1.63 -18.97
CA VAL A 69 3.60 -1.79 -17.88
C VAL A 69 4.60 -2.86 -18.32
N THR A 70 5.86 -2.46 -18.48
CA THR A 70 6.92 -3.34 -18.98
C THR A 70 7.75 -3.97 -17.87
N GLY A 71 7.71 -3.38 -16.66
CA GLY A 71 8.41 -3.95 -15.54
C GLY A 71 8.33 -3.12 -14.26
N ILE A 72 8.53 -3.81 -13.15
CA ILE A 72 8.69 -3.25 -11.80
C ILE A 72 10.02 -3.74 -11.25
N THR A 73 10.80 -2.85 -10.69
CA THR A 73 12.01 -3.20 -9.94
C THR A 73 11.86 -2.73 -8.49
N LEU A 74 12.29 -3.56 -7.53
CA LEU A 74 12.27 -3.24 -6.11
C LEU A 74 13.69 -3.38 -5.56
N ARG A 75 14.09 -2.48 -4.64
CA ARG A 75 15.41 -2.45 -4.03
C ARG A 75 15.33 -2.63 -2.53
N ARG A 76 16.44 -3.05 -1.91
CA ARG A 76 16.53 -3.28 -0.46
C ARG A 76 16.43 -1.99 0.36
N ASP A 77 16.77 -0.85 -0.23
CA ASP A 77 16.72 0.48 0.36
C ASP A 77 15.33 1.13 0.33
N GLN A 78 14.29 0.35 0.09
CA GLN A 78 12.90 0.78 -0.08
C GLN A 78 12.68 1.65 -1.34
N GLY A 79 13.61 1.63 -2.28
CA GLY A 79 13.40 2.20 -3.61
C GLY A 79 12.68 1.23 -4.52
N GLY A 80 11.90 1.77 -5.44
CA GLY A 80 11.26 1.03 -6.51
C GLY A 80 11.28 1.83 -7.81
N THR A 81 10.89 1.20 -8.90
CA THR A 81 10.66 1.88 -10.18
C THR A 81 9.73 1.03 -11.03
N THR A 82 8.66 1.65 -11.51
CA THR A 82 7.73 1.05 -12.47
C THR A 82 7.94 1.68 -13.84
N LEU A 83 8.14 0.84 -14.86
CA LEU A 83 8.32 1.26 -16.24
C LEU A 83 7.03 1.10 -17.03
N GLY A 84 6.52 2.20 -17.55
CA GLY A 84 5.34 2.24 -18.43
C GLY A 84 5.68 2.84 -19.79
N VAL A 85 5.16 2.24 -20.86
CA VAL A 85 5.34 2.68 -22.24
C VAL A 85 3.97 2.85 -22.90
N GLY A 86 3.82 3.89 -23.71
CA GLY A 86 2.61 4.14 -24.50
C GLY A 86 2.12 5.57 -24.45
N ARG A 87 1.03 5.82 -25.17
CA ARG A 87 0.39 7.16 -25.26
C ARG A 87 -0.64 7.44 -24.15
N GLY A 88 -0.68 6.59 -23.11
CA GLY A 88 -1.61 6.76 -21.99
C GLY A 88 -1.34 8.04 -21.18
N ARG A 89 -2.16 8.25 -20.16
CA ARG A 89 -2.07 9.45 -19.31
C ARG A 89 -0.86 9.35 -18.35
N ALA A 90 0.31 9.68 -18.87
CA ALA A 90 1.56 9.59 -18.14
C ALA A 90 1.60 10.45 -16.85
N VAL A 91 0.77 11.51 -16.78
CA VAL A 91 0.57 12.29 -15.55
C VAL A 91 -0.17 11.44 -14.51
N TRP A 92 -1.22 10.74 -14.92
CA TRP A 92 -1.99 9.84 -14.06
C TRP A 92 -1.12 8.68 -13.55
N PHE A 93 -0.32 8.10 -14.44
CA PHE A 93 0.69 7.09 -14.08
C PHE A 93 1.64 7.63 -12.98
N GLY A 94 2.26 8.79 -13.20
CA GLY A 94 3.21 9.36 -12.24
C GLY A 94 2.57 9.83 -10.93
N PHE A 95 1.27 10.15 -10.93
CA PHE A 95 0.57 10.67 -9.75
C PHE A 95 0.31 9.57 -8.69
N TRP A 96 -0.08 8.37 -9.11
CA TRP A 96 -0.63 7.37 -8.20
C TRP A 96 0.38 6.58 -7.35
N GLY A 97 1.68 6.83 -7.46
CA GLY A 97 2.65 6.21 -6.57
C GLY A 97 2.39 6.55 -5.09
N TYR A 98 2.54 7.82 -4.72
CA TYR A 98 2.41 8.27 -3.33
C TYR A 98 1.01 8.14 -2.73
N PRO A 99 -0.09 8.42 -3.44
CA PRO A 99 -1.43 8.23 -2.90
C PRO A 99 -1.86 6.76 -2.75
N ALA A 100 -1.31 5.83 -3.55
CA ALA A 100 -1.78 4.45 -3.60
C ALA A 100 -1.73 3.71 -2.25
N PRO A 101 -0.67 3.81 -1.42
CA PRO A 101 -0.68 3.14 -0.12
C PRO A 101 -1.80 3.64 0.79
N ALA A 102 -2.11 4.94 0.79
CA ALA A 102 -3.23 5.48 1.57
C ALA A 102 -4.58 5.04 1.02
N ALA A 103 -4.74 4.98 -0.32
CA ALA A 103 -5.96 4.50 -0.96
C ALA A 103 -6.22 3.01 -0.67
N VAL A 104 -5.20 2.16 -0.75
CA VAL A 104 -5.30 0.76 -0.33
C VAL A 104 -5.58 0.66 1.17
N GLY A 105 -4.93 1.51 1.97
CA GLY A 105 -5.12 1.56 3.41
C GLY A 105 -6.56 1.86 3.82
N VAL A 106 -7.19 2.88 3.26
CA VAL A 106 -8.61 3.17 3.54
C VAL A 106 -9.53 2.06 3.02
N GLY A 107 -9.18 1.41 1.91
CA GLY A 107 -9.88 0.23 1.41
C GLY A 107 -9.83 -0.94 2.41
N PHE A 108 -8.67 -1.18 3.03
CA PHE A 108 -8.51 -2.21 4.07
C PHE A 108 -9.32 -1.89 5.32
N VAL A 109 -9.29 -0.62 5.78
CA VAL A 109 -10.12 -0.17 6.90
C VAL A 109 -11.60 -0.41 6.60
N ALA A 110 -12.08 0.06 5.46
CA ALA A 110 -13.48 -0.09 5.06
C ALA A 110 -13.88 -1.57 4.90
N ALA A 111 -13.03 -2.39 4.29
CA ALA A 111 -13.26 -3.83 4.14
C ALA A 111 -13.37 -4.51 5.51
N SER A 112 -12.46 -4.21 6.44
CA SER A 112 -12.48 -4.79 7.79
C SER A 112 -13.75 -4.41 8.55
N MET A 113 -14.13 -3.12 8.52
CA MET A 113 -15.33 -2.63 9.19
C MET A 113 -16.62 -3.25 8.64
N GLN A 114 -16.63 -3.66 7.38
CA GLN A 114 -17.78 -4.28 6.72
C GLN A 114 -17.75 -5.83 6.74
N GLY A 115 -16.76 -6.44 7.41
CA GLY A 115 -16.61 -7.91 7.46
C GLY A 115 -15.89 -8.52 6.26
N TRP A 116 -15.27 -7.72 5.38
CA TRP A 116 -14.51 -8.16 4.22
C TRP A 116 -12.98 -8.19 4.45
N GLY A 117 -12.52 -8.04 5.70
CA GLY A 117 -11.09 -8.00 6.02
C GLY A 117 -10.33 -9.26 5.56
N ARG A 118 -10.91 -10.45 5.75
CA ARG A 118 -10.34 -11.72 5.26
C ARG A 118 -10.19 -11.72 3.74
N ALA A 119 -11.23 -11.26 3.03
CA ALA A 119 -11.22 -11.20 1.58
C ALA A 119 -10.16 -10.20 1.06
N ALA A 120 -9.93 -9.10 1.77
CA ALA A 120 -8.88 -8.16 1.44
C ALA A 120 -7.47 -8.80 1.59
N LEU A 121 -7.22 -9.61 2.62
CA LEU A 121 -5.96 -10.36 2.76
C LEU A 121 -5.79 -11.39 1.64
N SER A 122 -6.80 -12.21 1.36
CA SER A 122 -6.76 -13.22 0.29
C SER A 122 -6.56 -12.57 -1.08
N ALA A 123 -7.28 -11.46 -1.36
CA ALA A 123 -7.08 -10.67 -2.57
C ALA A 123 -5.67 -10.09 -2.67
N THR A 124 -5.07 -9.66 -1.54
CA THR A 124 -3.69 -9.17 -1.50
C THR A 124 -2.70 -10.26 -1.94
N VAL A 125 -2.88 -11.51 -1.50
CA VAL A 125 -2.04 -12.63 -1.96
C VAL A 125 -2.15 -12.77 -3.48
N VAL A 126 -3.35 -12.73 -4.05
CA VAL A 126 -3.57 -12.82 -5.51
C VAL A 126 -2.83 -11.69 -6.24
N VAL A 127 -2.99 -10.44 -5.77
CA VAL A 127 -2.34 -9.26 -6.38
C VAL A 127 -0.82 -9.40 -6.31
N LEU A 128 -0.28 -9.81 -5.16
CA LEU A 128 1.17 -10.01 -5.00
C LEU A 128 1.69 -11.12 -5.94
N VAL A 129 0.97 -12.24 -6.07
CA VAL A 129 1.34 -13.32 -7.02
C VAL A 129 1.31 -12.81 -8.45
N LEU A 130 0.26 -12.09 -8.87
CA LEU A 130 0.19 -11.50 -10.21
C LEU A 130 1.30 -10.46 -10.47
N THR A 131 1.78 -9.79 -9.42
CA THR A 131 2.88 -8.83 -9.52
C THR A 131 4.19 -9.46 -10.02
N PHE A 132 4.38 -10.79 -9.83
CA PHE A 132 5.54 -11.50 -10.40
C PHE A 132 5.67 -11.35 -11.90
N LEU A 133 4.56 -11.22 -12.63
CA LEU A 133 4.57 -11.03 -14.08
C LEU A 133 5.33 -9.76 -14.50
N PHE A 134 5.42 -8.79 -13.58
CA PHE A 134 6.02 -7.48 -13.83
C PHE A 134 7.41 -7.32 -13.19
N ILE A 135 7.80 -8.15 -12.22
CA ILE A 135 9.10 -8.02 -11.55
C ILE A 135 10.25 -8.32 -12.52
N ARG A 136 11.27 -7.44 -12.53
CA ARG A 136 12.41 -7.51 -13.47
C ARG A 136 13.79 -7.61 -12.80
N ASN A 137 13.85 -7.71 -11.47
CA ASN A 137 15.12 -7.85 -10.78
C ASN A 137 15.06 -8.87 -9.63
N LEU A 138 16.19 -9.52 -9.34
CA LEU A 138 16.30 -10.59 -8.35
C LEU A 138 15.95 -10.10 -6.93
N GLN A 139 16.34 -8.87 -6.58
CA GLN A 139 15.98 -8.29 -5.28
C GLN A 139 14.45 -8.14 -5.14
N GLY A 140 13.77 -7.71 -6.21
CA GLY A 140 12.31 -7.62 -6.27
C GLY A 140 11.64 -8.98 -6.10
N VAL A 141 12.20 -10.04 -6.69
CA VAL A 141 11.70 -11.41 -6.50
C VAL A 141 11.73 -11.80 -5.02
N PHE A 142 12.85 -11.62 -4.33
CA PHE A 142 12.94 -11.97 -2.90
C PHE A 142 12.05 -11.11 -2.01
N ILE A 143 11.93 -9.80 -2.31
CA ILE A 143 11.04 -8.90 -1.56
C ILE A 143 9.58 -9.33 -1.74
N LEU A 144 9.17 -9.63 -2.96
CA LEU A 144 7.82 -10.05 -3.28
C LEU A 144 7.49 -11.43 -2.69
N LEU A 145 8.40 -12.39 -2.78
CA LEU A 145 8.26 -13.69 -2.12
C LEU A 145 8.08 -13.55 -0.62
N GLY A 146 8.90 -12.72 0.03
CA GLY A 146 8.75 -12.43 1.46
C GLY A 146 7.40 -11.83 1.81
N ALA A 147 6.88 -10.91 0.98
CA ALA A 147 5.55 -10.33 1.15
C ALA A 147 4.44 -11.37 0.97
N ILE A 148 4.52 -12.22 -0.06
CA ILE A 148 3.54 -13.30 -0.31
C ILE A 148 3.52 -14.29 0.86
N VAL A 149 4.70 -14.72 1.33
CA VAL A 149 4.79 -15.63 2.48
C VAL A 149 4.19 -14.98 3.72
N ALA A 150 4.53 -13.71 4.01
CA ALA A 150 4.02 -13.01 5.18
C ALA A 150 2.49 -12.90 5.15
N VAL A 151 1.90 -12.43 4.04
CA VAL A 151 0.43 -12.32 3.92
C VAL A 151 -0.22 -13.70 3.84
N GLY A 152 0.39 -14.66 3.15
CA GLY A 152 -0.10 -16.04 3.06
C GLY A 152 -0.19 -16.72 4.43
N VAL A 153 0.81 -16.53 5.29
CA VAL A 153 0.77 -17.00 6.68
C VAL A 153 -0.39 -16.38 7.45
N LEU A 154 -0.66 -15.08 7.26
CA LEU A 154 -1.80 -14.41 7.90
C LEU A 154 -3.14 -15.02 7.43
N VAL A 155 -3.26 -15.39 6.16
CA VAL A 155 -4.48 -16.01 5.61
C VAL A 155 -4.68 -17.43 6.13
N VAL A 156 -3.61 -18.22 6.25
CA VAL A 156 -3.72 -19.66 6.49
C VAL A 156 -3.57 -20.03 7.96
N ALA A 157 -2.67 -19.36 8.69
CA ALA A 157 -2.28 -19.75 10.05
C ALA A 157 -2.96 -18.90 11.14
N VAL A 158 -3.54 -17.74 10.80
CA VAL A 158 -4.21 -16.89 11.77
C VAL A 158 -5.71 -17.20 11.82
N PRO A 159 -6.31 -17.31 13.02
CA PRO A 159 -7.75 -17.52 13.18
C PRO A 159 -8.57 -16.44 12.45
N SER A 160 -9.69 -16.86 11.87
CA SER A 160 -10.55 -16.01 11.04
C SER A 160 -11.02 -14.73 11.75
N GLU A 161 -11.26 -14.81 13.04
CA GLU A 161 -11.74 -13.72 13.90
C GLU A 161 -10.69 -12.60 14.01
N VAL A 162 -9.40 -12.96 13.94
CA VAL A 162 -8.27 -12.02 14.08
C VAL A 162 -7.88 -11.39 12.73
N GLN A 163 -8.15 -12.08 11.61
CA GLN A 163 -7.74 -11.61 10.29
C GLN A 163 -8.30 -10.23 9.95
N GLY A 164 -9.55 -9.93 10.35
CA GLY A 164 -10.15 -8.61 10.19
C GLY A 164 -9.40 -7.51 10.94
N HIS A 165 -8.97 -7.77 12.17
CA HIS A 165 -8.18 -6.84 12.99
C HIS A 165 -6.79 -6.58 12.39
N LEU A 166 -6.14 -7.65 11.86
CA LEU A 166 -4.84 -7.52 11.20
C LEU A 166 -4.95 -6.71 9.89
N THR A 167 -6.02 -6.92 9.13
CA THR A 167 -6.28 -6.13 7.91
C THR A 167 -6.52 -4.67 8.26
N LEU A 168 -7.25 -4.39 9.33
CA LEU A 168 -7.48 -3.04 9.84
C LEU A 168 -6.15 -2.39 10.26
N ALA A 169 -5.34 -3.08 11.05
CA ALA A 169 -4.01 -2.59 11.46
C ALA A 169 -3.11 -2.32 10.26
N ALA A 170 -3.09 -3.24 9.26
CA ALA A 170 -2.35 -3.05 8.02
C ALA A 170 -2.85 -1.84 7.22
N GLY A 171 -4.17 -1.62 7.16
CA GLY A 171 -4.76 -0.45 6.51
C GLY A 171 -4.34 0.85 7.16
N LEU A 172 -4.41 0.93 8.49
CA LEU A 172 -3.94 2.09 9.26
C LEU A 172 -2.43 2.31 9.07
N ALA A 173 -1.64 1.23 9.08
CA ALA A 173 -0.21 1.30 8.85
C ALA A 173 0.14 1.77 7.42
N LEU A 174 -0.63 1.38 6.39
CA LEU A 174 -0.44 1.87 5.02
C LEU A 174 -0.72 3.37 4.90
N ILE A 175 -1.74 3.89 5.59
CA ILE A 175 -2.03 5.33 5.62
C ILE A 175 -0.88 6.08 6.30
N LEU A 176 -0.43 5.61 7.47
CA LEU A 176 0.71 6.21 8.19
C LEU A 176 2.01 6.09 7.38
N GLY A 177 2.22 4.97 6.70
CA GLY A 177 3.34 4.74 5.80
C GLY A 177 3.35 5.72 4.62
N ALA A 178 2.19 5.98 4.02
CA ALA A 178 2.04 6.98 2.97
C ALA A 178 2.40 8.40 3.46
N VAL A 179 2.00 8.77 4.67
CA VAL A 179 2.37 10.05 5.29
C VAL A 179 3.89 10.13 5.50
N ARG A 180 4.50 9.05 6.01
CA ARG A 180 5.94 8.96 6.22
C ARG A 180 6.72 9.10 4.91
N ASP A 181 6.32 8.38 3.87
CA ASP A 181 6.97 8.44 2.56
C ASP A 181 6.77 9.80 1.89
N TRP A 182 5.59 10.39 2.02
CA TRP A 182 5.35 11.76 1.58
C TRP A 182 6.26 12.77 2.29
N TRP A 183 6.43 12.64 3.62
CA TRP A 183 7.35 13.49 4.38
C TRP A 183 8.80 13.32 3.93
N ASN A 184 9.21 12.09 3.64
CA ASN A 184 10.50 11.77 3.06
C ASN A 184 10.68 12.45 1.69
N LEU A 185 9.64 12.43 0.84
CA LEU A 185 9.62 13.12 -0.45
C LEU A 185 9.75 14.64 -0.29
N VAL A 186 9.05 15.25 0.67
CA VAL A 186 9.20 16.68 1.00
C VAL A 186 10.65 16.99 1.36
N SER A 187 11.31 16.13 2.15
CA SER A 187 12.73 16.31 2.51
C SER A 187 13.66 16.23 1.30
N VAL A 188 13.34 15.43 0.28
CA VAL A 188 14.07 15.41 -1.01
C VAL A 188 13.96 16.77 -1.71
N HIS A 189 12.82 17.43 -1.66
CA HIS A 189 12.61 18.74 -2.29
C HIS A 189 13.20 19.92 -1.50
N THR A 190 13.45 19.76 -0.21
CA THR A 190 13.97 20.83 0.66
C THR A 190 15.46 20.67 0.96
N THR A 191 15.86 19.54 1.53
CA THR A 191 17.21 19.33 2.08
C THR A 191 18.08 18.37 1.24
N ARG A 192 17.48 17.30 0.67
CA ARG A 192 18.21 16.26 -0.09
C ARG A 192 18.11 16.42 -1.61
N ARG A 193 18.31 17.63 -2.11
CA ARG A 193 18.08 18.00 -3.53
C ARG A 193 18.89 17.19 -4.56
N ARG A 194 19.92 16.45 -4.15
CA ARG A 194 20.69 15.56 -5.04
C ARG A 194 19.83 14.38 -5.55
N GLU A 195 18.77 14.02 -4.83
CA GLU A 195 17.85 12.91 -5.14
C GLU A 195 16.63 13.35 -5.97
N LEU A 196 16.52 14.64 -6.31
CA LEU A 196 15.37 15.21 -7.02
C LEU A 196 15.04 14.47 -8.35
N GLY A 197 16.06 14.00 -9.06
CA GLY A 197 15.88 13.38 -10.37
C GLY A 197 14.99 12.13 -10.37
N SER A 198 14.86 11.43 -9.23
CA SER A 198 14.02 10.25 -9.05
C SER A 198 12.66 10.54 -8.40
N SER A 199 12.37 11.80 -8.08
CA SER A 199 11.12 12.21 -7.43
C SER A 199 9.97 12.29 -8.42
N ASP A 200 8.85 11.62 -8.12
CA ASP A 200 7.63 11.68 -8.95
C ASP A 200 7.11 13.10 -9.09
N ALA A 201 7.11 13.89 -8.00
CA ALA A 201 6.68 15.28 -8.03
C ALA A 201 7.57 16.12 -8.97
N PHE A 202 8.87 15.86 -9.03
CA PHE A 202 9.78 16.52 -9.94
C PHE A 202 9.56 16.08 -11.39
N ILE A 203 9.39 14.78 -11.61
CA ILE A 203 9.11 14.21 -12.94
C ILE A 203 7.79 14.78 -13.49
N LEU A 204 6.75 14.83 -12.65
CA LEU A 204 5.45 15.44 -13.00
C LEU A 204 5.60 16.94 -13.32
N ALA A 205 6.34 17.67 -12.50
CA ALA A 205 6.57 19.09 -12.73
C ALA A 205 7.28 19.36 -14.07
N ARG A 206 8.32 18.59 -14.38
CA ARG A 206 9.02 18.70 -15.67
C ARG A 206 8.14 18.34 -16.86
N ARG A 207 7.24 17.42 -16.68
CA ARG A 207 6.35 16.93 -17.76
C ARG A 207 5.16 17.87 -18.04
N THR A 208 4.65 18.53 -17.00
CA THR A 208 3.42 19.32 -17.08
C THR A 208 3.63 20.82 -17.04
N GLY A 209 4.80 21.28 -16.58
CA GLY A 209 5.05 22.69 -16.26
C GLY A 209 4.45 23.15 -14.92
N VAL A 210 3.65 22.31 -14.24
CA VAL A 210 3.09 22.63 -12.93
C VAL A 210 4.17 22.47 -11.87
N PRO A 211 4.40 23.47 -10.99
CA PRO A 211 5.47 23.42 -9.98
C PRO A 211 5.38 22.21 -9.05
N ALA A 212 6.52 21.61 -8.69
CA ALA A 212 6.57 20.42 -7.82
C ALA A 212 5.85 20.58 -6.47
N PRO A 213 5.85 21.76 -5.79
CA PRO A 213 5.05 21.94 -4.56
C PRO A 213 3.55 21.71 -4.74
N VAL A 214 2.98 21.98 -5.93
CA VAL A 214 1.57 21.70 -6.21
C VAL A 214 1.32 20.19 -6.22
N TRP A 215 2.22 19.40 -6.80
CA TRP A 215 2.15 17.95 -6.80
C TRP A 215 2.31 17.37 -5.39
N LEU A 216 3.25 17.90 -4.60
CA LEU A 216 3.42 17.53 -3.19
C LEU A 216 2.13 17.80 -2.39
N GLY A 217 1.52 18.98 -2.60
CA GLY A 217 0.25 19.35 -1.97
C GLY A 217 -0.92 18.44 -2.41
N SER A 218 -0.97 18.07 -3.70
CA SER A 218 -2.02 17.17 -4.21
C SER A 218 -1.89 15.73 -3.67
N PHE A 219 -0.66 15.22 -3.52
CA PHE A 219 -0.43 13.94 -2.85
C PHE A 219 -0.90 13.98 -1.39
N ALA A 220 -0.52 15.04 -0.65
CA ALA A 220 -0.94 15.24 0.74
C ALA A 220 -2.47 15.33 0.86
N ALA A 221 -3.13 16.02 -0.07
CA ALA A 221 -4.59 16.15 -0.08
C ALA A 221 -5.28 14.78 -0.23
N VAL A 222 -4.83 13.94 -1.17
CA VAL A 222 -5.40 12.58 -1.34
C VAL A 222 -5.11 11.69 -0.13
N ILE A 223 -3.89 11.72 0.40
CA ILE A 223 -3.52 10.97 1.62
C ILE A 223 -4.39 11.43 2.80
N GLY A 224 -4.60 12.75 2.97
CA GLY A 224 -5.45 13.31 4.00
C GLY A 224 -6.92 12.92 3.86
N LEU A 225 -7.46 12.91 2.64
CA LEU A 225 -8.81 12.42 2.36
C LEU A 225 -8.97 10.92 2.69
N CYS A 226 -7.97 10.10 2.37
CA CYS A 226 -7.97 8.69 2.74
C CYS A 226 -7.94 8.51 4.27
N ALA A 227 -7.13 9.30 4.98
CA ALA A 227 -7.09 9.27 6.44
C ALA A 227 -8.42 9.71 7.07
N ALA A 228 -9.04 10.76 6.53
CA ALA A 228 -10.37 11.21 6.96
C ALA A 228 -11.45 10.14 6.70
N GLY A 229 -11.39 9.47 5.53
CA GLY A 229 -12.30 8.36 5.22
C GLY A 229 -12.14 7.17 6.17
N ALA A 230 -10.90 6.81 6.51
CA ALA A 230 -10.62 5.78 7.50
C ALA A 230 -11.15 6.15 8.90
N TRP A 231 -10.96 7.40 9.30
CA TRP A 231 -11.50 7.91 10.57
C TRP A 231 -13.03 7.84 10.60
N LEU A 232 -13.70 8.26 9.51
CA LEU A 232 -15.16 8.18 9.42
C LEU A 232 -15.67 6.75 9.51
N ALA A 233 -14.98 5.79 8.83
CA ALA A 233 -15.33 4.38 8.91
C ALA A 233 -15.18 3.81 10.34
N LEU A 234 -14.13 4.21 11.06
CA LEU A 234 -13.93 3.80 12.46
C LEU A 234 -14.97 4.40 13.40
N ARG A 235 -15.35 5.67 13.22
CA ARG A 235 -16.35 6.34 14.08
C ARG A 235 -17.73 5.69 14.06
N VAL A 236 -18.10 5.05 12.98
CA VAL A 236 -19.40 4.34 12.84
C VAL A 236 -19.42 3.05 13.67
N ALA A 237 -18.26 2.52 14.03
CA ALA A 237 -18.11 1.26 14.76
C ALA A 237 -17.77 1.45 16.26
N LEU A 238 -17.51 2.68 16.68
CA LEU A 238 -17.33 3.10 18.07
C LEU A 238 -18.67 3.52 18.67
#